data_a733f11d5c45c70f2c3ff42f9e09852f
#
_entry.id   a733f11d5c45c70f2c3ff42f9e09852f
#
_cell.length_a   1.000
_cell.length_b   1.000
_cell.length_c   1.000
_cell.angle_alpha   90.00
_cell.angle_beta   90.00
_cell.angle_gamma   90.00
#
_symmetry.space_group_name_H-M   'P 1'
#
loop_
_entity.id
_entity.type
_entity.pdbx_description
1 polymer ?
#
loop_
_entity_poly.entity_id
_entity_poly.type
_entity_poly.pdbx_seq_one_letter_code
_entity_poly.pdbx_strand_id
1 'polypeptide(L)'
;MHALVYVIVLNYNGRNHLEYCLPSLLATQYPNYQVVLVDNASTDGSVEYTRENFQIEIIQNHRNLSYAGGNNVGIRYALDQGADYIVLQNNDTKVDPRWLAQAVTAAEANPQVGFVGFKMLQEYIQGEDPDGEQFRALMSTWDHLEVTPARHITGAALFVRAEVFRTVGLFDEASTFYGEEDDLEHRGRRAGYEQVRINIPLWHYNGGSSRERSLKFSALAMRHNIRNMLKNETVDEIWRQLVWLIRFVCPPHVAFDERIPHFRRLRPSNLVVNNAILAYALVWNALCLPRTLWARYRAERRIAEARKRWAHVSGA
;
A
#
# COMPACT_ATOMS: atom_id res chain seq x y z
N MET A 1 -15.04 18.35 16.33
CA MET A 1 -13.89 17.54 16.83
C MET A 1 -13.07 17.17 15.63
N HIS A 2 -11.73 17.14 15.74
CA HIS A 2 -10.88 16.67 14.65
C HIS A 2 -10.94 15.15 14.58
N ALA A 3 -10.95 14.58 13.38
CA ALA A 3 -10.94 13.14 13.15
C ALA A 3 -9.71 12.49 13.77
N LEU A 4 -9.85 11.30 14.34
CA LEU A 4 -8.74 10.54 14.93
C LEU A 4 -7.98 9.77 13.86
N VAL A 5 -6.70 10.06 13.73
CA VAL A 5 -5.82 9.43 12.73
C VAL A 5 -4.76 8.57 13.39
N TYR A 6 -4.65 7.31 12.98
CA TYR A 6 -3.54 6.43 13.36
C TYR A 6 -2.55 6.30 12.22
N VAL A 7 -1.28 6.60 12.49
CA VAL A 7 -0.16 6.41 11.55
C VAL A 7 0.57 5.14 11.96
N ILE A 8 0.41 4.09 11.17
CA ILE A 8 1.03 2.77 11.38
C ILE A 8 2.35 2.73 10.61
N VAL A 9 3.46 2.68 11.33
CA VAL A 9 4.80 2.54 10.75
C VAL A 9 5.20 1.07 10.83
N LEU A 10 5.27 0.39 9.68
CA LEU A 10 5.73 -0.98 9.63
C LEU A 10 7.26 -1.01 9.56
N ASN A 11 7.91 -1.70 10.50
CA ASN A 11 9.35 -1.83 10.58
C ASN A 11 9.82 -3.29 10.51
N TYR A 12 10.90 -3.52 9.77
CA TYR A 12 11.69 -4.76 9.82
C TYR A 12 13.15 -4.46 9.50
N ASN A 13 14.02 -4.53 10.51
CA ASN A 13 15.45 -4.23 10.43
C ASN A 13 15.73 -2.88 9.75
N GLY A 14 14.99 -1.85 10.16
CA GLY A 14 15.08 -0.51 9.57
C GLY A 14 15.54 0.56 10.55
N ARG A 15 16.40 0.21 11.52
CA ARG A 15 16.89 1.09 12.57
C ARG A 15 17.33 2.46 12.03
N ASN A 16 18.16 2.47 10.97
CA ASN A 16 18.68 3.69 10.36
C ASN A 16 17.60 4.57 9.71
N HIS A 17 16.51 3.95 9.23
CA HIS A 17 15.39 4.67 8.62
C HIS A 17 14.52 5.35 9.69
N LEU A 18 14.36 4.72 10.86
CA LEU A 18 13.58 5.28 11.96
C LEU A 18 14.16 6.60 12.48
N GLU A 19 15.48 6.83 12.32
CA GLU A 19 16.15 8.06 12.76
C GLU A 19 15.63 9.33 12.07
N TYR A 20 15.15 9.23 10.85
CA TYR A 20 14.57 10.37 10.13
C TYR A 20 13.04 10.25 9.95
N CYS A 21 12.51 9.04 9.88
CA CYS A 21 11.08 8.80 9.70
C CYS A 21 10.29 9.27 10.93
N LEU A 22 10.61 8.73 12.12
CA LEU A 22 9.85 9.03 13.33
C LEU A 22 9.88 10.50 13.71
N PRO A 23 11.02 11.22 13.70
CA PRO A 23 11.01 12.66 13.94
C PRO A 23 10.14 13.44 12.97
N SER A 24 10.12 13.08 11.67
CA SER A 24 9.27 13.74 10.68
C SER A 24 7.78 13.53 10.95
N LEU A 25 7.40 12.32 11.36
CA LEU A 25 6.01 12.00 11.72
C LEU A 25 5.56 12.70 13.00
N LEU A 26 6.44 12.78 14.01
CA LEU A 26 6.15 13.44 15.28
C LEU A 26 6.11 14.96 15.18
N ALA A 27 6.69 15.55 14.12
CA ALA A 27 6.58 16.97 13.80
C ALA A 27 5.25 17.33 13.10
N THR A 28 4.34 16.40 12.92
CA THR A 28 3.06 16.59 12.23
C THR A 28 2.18 17.63 12.94
N GLN A 29 1.68 18.60 12.16
CA GLN A 29 0.80 19.66 12.62
C GLN A 29 -0.67 19.27 12.42
N TYR A 30 -1.10 18.25 13.15
CA TYR A 30 -2.50 17.83 13.23
C TYR A 30 -2.84 17.46 14.68
N PRO A 31 -3.97 17.94 15.24
CA PRO A 31 -4.15 17.88 16.69
C PRO A 31 -4.57 16.53 17.25
N ASN A 32 -5.10 15.61 16.42
CA ASN A 32 -5.69 14.34 16.88
C ASN A 32 -5.15 13.15 16.10
N TYR A 33 -3.87 12.81 16.32
CA TYR A 33 -3.25 11.65 15.70
C TYR A 33 -2.38 10.87 16.70
N GLN A 34 -2.11 9.61 16.36
CA GLN A 34 -1.24 8.71 17.08
C GLN A 34 -0.29 8.01 16.09
N VAL A 35 0.98 7.88 16.47
CA VAL A 35 1.96 7.09 15.73
C VAL A 35 2.15 5.75 16.45
N VAL A 36 2.07 4.66 15.70
CA VAL A 36 2.27 3.29 16.20
C VAL A 36 3.34 2.61 15.37
N LEU A 37 4.40 2.14 16.01
CA LEU A 37 5.39 1.29 15.38
C LEU A 37 4.95 -0.16 15.45
N VAL A 38 4.77 -0.82 14.30
CA VAL A 38 4.58 -2.27 14.24
C VAL A 38 5.89 -2.91 13.80
N ASP A 39 6.56 -3.55 14.73
CA ASP A 39 7.85 -4.21 14.48
C ASP A 39 7.66 -5.68 14.09
N ASN A 40 8.15 -6.04 12.93
CA ASN A 40 8.05 -7.38 12.34
C ASN A 40 9.19 -8.34 12.80
N ALA A 41 9.50 -8.33 14.09
CA ALA A 41 10.58 -9.13 14.70
C ALA A 41 11.98 -8.69 14.20
N SER A 42 12.29 -7.41 14.31
CA SER A 42 13.62 -6.87 14.01
C SER A 42 14.68 -7.36 15.00
N THR A 43 15.92 -7.44 14.53
CA THR A 43 17.09 -7.87 15.31
C THR A 43 18.23 -6.84 15.29
N ASP A 44 17.96 -5.65 14.76
CA ASP A 44 18.94 -4.57 14.53
C ASP A 44 18.92 -3.46 15.60
N GLY A 45 18.22 -3.68 16.72
CA GLY A 45 18.06 -2.68 17.77
C GLY A 45 17.00 -1.61 17.48
N SER A 46 16.15 -1.80 16.45
CA SER A 46 15.07 -0.86 16.09
C SER A 46 14.13 -0.56 17.24
N VAL A 47 13.75 -1.59 17.99
CA VAL A 47 12.75 -1.50 19.07
C VAL A 47 13.33 -0.77 20.27
N GLU A 48 14.54 -1.13 20.69
CA GLU A 48 15.27 -0.51 21.78
C GLU A 48 15.47 0.98 21.49
N TYR A 49 15.96 1.30 20.30
CA TYR A 49 16.11 2.68 19.87
C TYR A 49 14.81 3.47 19.95
N THR A 50 13.72 2.90 19.48
CA THR A 50 12.42 3.58 19.49
C THR A 50 11.96 3.84 20.92
N ARG A 51 12.10 2.87 21.83
CA ARG A 51 11.75 3.04 23.25
C ARG A 51 12.55 4.11 23.97
N GLU A 52 13.84 4.20 23.64
CA GLU A 52 14.75 5.13 24.29
C GLU A 52 14.54 6.58 23.82
N ASN A 53 14.10 6.77 22.58
CA ASN A 53 14.09 8.10 21.96
C ASN A 53 12.68 8.68 21.73
N PHE A 54 11.61 7.84 21.72
CA PHE A 54 10.27 8.28 21.36
C PHE A 54 9.21 7.72 22.31
N GLN A 55 8.20 8.54 22.60
CA GLN A 55 7.02 8.12 23.37
C GLN A 55 5.87 7.76 22.42
N ILE A 56 5.97 6.62 21.77
CA ILE A 56 4.95 6.06 20.87
C ILE A 56 4.62 4.62 21.25
N GLU A 57 3.46 4.16 20.81
CA GLU A 57 3.06 2.76 20.96
C GLU A 57 3.92 1.86 20.08
N ILE A 58 4.36 0.72 20.61
CA ILE A 58 5.17 -0.27 19.88
C ILE A 58 4.49 -1.64 20.01
N ILE A 59 4.10 -2.19 18.86
CA ILE A 59 3.54 -3.54 18.75
C ILE A 59 4.62 -4.44 18.14
N GLN A 60 5.11 -5.41 18.91
CA GLN A 60 6.13 -6.36 18.46
C GLN A 60 5.50 -7.67 18.01
N ASN A 61 5.72 -8.04 16.77
CA ASN A 61 5.37 -9.36 16.25
C ASN A 61 6.45 -10.39 16.63
N HIS A 62 6.05 -11.61 16.92
CA HIS A 62 6.98 -12.71 17.25
C HIS A 62 7.77 -13.24 16.04
N ARG A 63 7.36 -12.89 14.82
CA ARG A 63 8.00 -13.23 13.55
C ARG A 63 7.67 -12.19 12.49
N ASN A 64 8.45 -12.15 11.41
CA ASN A 64 8.13 -11.33 10.27
C ASN A 64 6.85 -11.85 9.56
N LEU A 65 5.78 -11.06 9.63
CA LEU A 65 4.48 -11.34 9.02
C LEU A 65 4.37 -10.81 7.58
N SER A 66 5.46 -10.33 7.00
CA SER A 66 5.50 -9.61 5.72
C SER A 66 4.71 -8.29 5.78
N TYR A 67 4.59 -7.60 4.64
CA TYR A 67 3.93 -6.29 4.58
C TYR A 67 2.45 -6.37 4.97
N ALA A 68 1.69 -7.27 4.32
CA ALA A 68 0.26 -7.39 4.55
C ALA A 68 -0.07 -7.80 6.01
N GLY A 69 0.60 -8.82 6.53
CA GLY A 69 0.34 -9.31 7.89
C GLY A 69 0.75 -8.31 8.97
N GLY A 70 1.92 -7.67 8.82
CA GLY A 70 2.39 -6.65 9.76
C GLY A 70 1.46 -5.43 9.81
N ASN A 71 1.10 -4.87 8.64
CA ASN A 71 0.13 -3.78 8.58
C ASN A 71 -1.24 -4.18 9.15
N ASN A 72 -1.71 -5.41 8.90
CA ASN A 72 -2.98 -5.88 9.46
C ASN A 72 -3.01 -5.88 10.99
N VAL A 73 -1.88 -6.11 11.66
CA VAL A 73 -1.78 -6.00 13.13
C VAL A 73 -2.05 -4.54 13.54
N GLY A 74 -1.36 -3.58 12.94
CA GLY A 74 -1.55 -2.16 13.23
C GLY A 74 -2.96 -1.66 12.87
N ILE A 75 -3.52 -2.10 11.72
CA ILE A 75 -4.88 -1.74 11.31
C ILE A 75 -5.91 -2.22 12.34
N ARG A 76 -5.82 -3.48 12.80
CA ARG A 76 -6.73 -3.99 13.85
C ARG A 76 -6.63 -3.15 15.11
N TYR A 77 -5.42 -2.88 15.58
CA TYR A 77 -5.19 -2.03 16.74
C TYR A 77 -5.85 -0.66 16.57
N ALA A 78 -5.60 0.04 15.47
CA ALA A 78 -6.17 1.35 15.20
C ALA A 78 -7.71 1.32 15.13
N LEU A 79 -8.30 0.29 14.51
CA LEU A 79 -9.76 0.10 14.44
C LEU A 79 -10.37 -0.11 15.82
N ASP A 80 -9.70 -0.89 16.70
CA ASP A 80 -10.14 -1.14 18.07
C ASP A 80 -10.04 0.11 18.95
N GLN A 81 -9.10 1.03 18.62
CA GLN A 81 -8.99 2.33 19.27
C GLN A 81 -9.95 3.39 18.70
N GLY A 82 -10.82 3.03 17.76
CA GLY A 82 -11.82 3.92 17.20
C GLY A 82 -11.30 4.91 16.13
N ALA A 83 -10.23 4.58 15.43
CA ALA A 83 -9.71 5.42 14.35
C ALA A 83 -10.79 5.78 13.31
N ASP A 84 -10.79 7.04 12.88
CA ASP A 84 -11.54 7.54 11.73
C ASP A 84 -10.75 7.32 10.43
N TYR A 85 -9.43 7.50 10.50
CA TYR A 85 -8.50 7.28 9.40
C TYR A 85 -7.28 6.51 9.88
N ILE A 86 -6.69 5.74 8.97
CA ILE A 86 -5.47 4.97 9.21
C ILE A 86 -4.50 5.26 8.07
N VAL A 87 -3.28 5.63 8.40
CA VAL A 87 -2.19 5.76 7.44
C VAL A 87 -1.26 4.56 7.57
N LEU A 88 -0.99 3.89 6.46
CA LEU A 88 0.03 2.86 6.37
C LEU A 88 1.29 3.52 5.82
N GLN A 89 2.35 3.54 6.62
CA GLN A 89 3.55 4.31 6.36
C GLN A 89 4.78 3.40 6.38
N ASN A 90 5.59 3.46 5.33
CA ASN A 90 6.89 2.82 5.34
C ASN A 90 7.85 3.56 6.28
N ASN A 91 8.73 2.80 6.92
CA ASN A 91 9.75 3.35 7.83
C ASN A 91 10.85 4.16 7.12
N ASP A 92 10.95 4.08 5.79
CA ASP A 92 11.95 4.77 4.95
C ASP A 92 11.39 6.01 4.24
N THR A 93 10.54 6.75 4.93
CA THR A 93 9.87 7.96 4.41
C THR A 93 10.10 9.18 5.29
N LYS A 94 9.97 10.39 4.71
CA LYS A 94 9.86 11.67 5.43
C LYS A 94 8.60 12.41 4.96
N VAL A 95 7.94 13.08 5.89
CA VAL A 95 6.71 13.83 5.64
C VAL A 95 6.87 15.32 5.97
N ASP A 96 6.10 16.17 5.30
CA ASP A 96 5.93 17.57 5.70
C ASP A 96 4.99 17.67 6.91
N PRO A 97 5.23 18.55 7.87
CA PRO A 97 4.35 18.69 9.04
C PRO A 97 2.86 18.89 8.71
N ARG A 98 2.51 19.44 7.55
CA ARG A 98 1.11 19.73 7.12
C ARG A 98 0.41 18.54 6.46
N TRP A 99 1.15 17.48 6.12
CA TRP A 99 0.68 16.37 5.26
C TRP A 99 -0.63 15.74 5.71
N LEU A 100 -0.76 15.50 7.02
CA LEU A 100 -1.91 14.80 7.59
C LEU A 100 -3.17 15.66 7.57
N ALA A 101 -3.04 16.97 7.90
CA ALA A 101 -4.14 17.92 7.82
C ALA A 101 -4.69 18.00 6.38
N GLN A 102 -3.82 18.00 5.38
CA GLN A 102 -4.22 18.04 3.96
C GLN A 102 -4.89 16.74 3.52
N ALA A 103 -4.41 15.58 3.98
CA ALA A 103 -5.04 14.29 3.68
C ALA A 103 -6.45 14.19 4.28
N VAL A 104 -6.64 14.63 5.52
CA VAL A 104 -7.95 14.69 6.16
C VAL A 104 -8.88 15.66 5.40
N THR A 105 -8.40 16.86 5.06
CA THR A 105 -9.17 17.85 4.26
C THR A 105 -9.66 17.23 2.95
N ALA A 106 -8.77 16.54 2.21
CA ALA A 106 -9.14 15.89 0.95
C ALA A 106 -10.18 14.77 1.15
N ALA A 107 -10.04 13.98 2.22
CA ALA A 107 -10.96 12.89 2.51
C ALA A 107 -12.33 13.37 3.01
N GLU A 108 -12.39 14.48 3.76
CA GLU A 108 -13.64 15.03 4.28
C GLU A 108 -14.42 15.83 3.23
N ALA A 109 -13.75 16.31 2.18
CA ALA A 109 -14.42 17.01 1.08
C ALA A 109 -15.46 16.13 0.34
N ASN A 110 -15.26 14.80 0.34
CA ASN A 110 -16.19 13.85 -0.25
C ASN A 110 -16.21 12.54 0.57
N PRO A 111 -17.37 12.13 1.15
CA PRO A 111 -17.48 10.88 1.90
C PRO A 111 -17.10 9.61 1.12
N GLN A 112 -17.16 9.64 -0.21
CA GLN A 112 -16.75 8.53 -1.07
C GLN A 112 -15.22 8.41 -1.17
N VAL A 113 -14.45 9.44 -0.85
CA VAL A 113 -12.98 9.32 -0.80
C VAL A 113 -12.58 8.38 0.32
N GLY A 114 -12.20 7.18 -0.09
CA GLY A 114 -11.74 6.12 0.80
C GLY A 114 -10.22 6.05 0.93
N PHE A 115 -9.50 6.56 -0.08
CA PHE A 115 -8.05 6.47 -0.16
C PHE A 115 -7.44 7.78 -0.61
N VAL A 116 -6.38 8.21 0.08
CA VAL A 116 -5.60 9.39 -0.31
C VAL A 116 -4.13 9.00 -0.45
N GLY A 117 -3.55 9.28 -1.59
CA GLY A 117 -2.12 9.16 -1.87
C GLY A 117 -1.42 10.51 -1.88
N PHE A 118 -0.10 10.47 -1.85
CA PHE A 118 0.77 11.64 -1.80
C PHE A 118 1.64 11.75 -3.05
N LYS A 119 2.19 12.94 -3.31
CA LYS A 119 3.18 13.14 -4.39
C LYS A 119 4.53 12.58 -3.95
N MET A 120 4.89 11.40 -4.48
CA MET A 120 6.15 10.73 -4.12
C MET A 120 7.35 11.41 -4.78
N LEU A 121 8.31 11.88 -3.98
CA LEU A 121 9.50 12.60 -4.47
C LEU A 121 10.60 11.71 -5.04
N GLN A 122 10.56 10.41 -4.80
CA GLN A 122 11.50 9.47 -5.42
C GLN A 122 11.52 9.52 -6.96
N GLU A 123 10.44 10.03 -7.57
CA GLU A 123 10.35 10.22 -9.02
C GLU A 123 11.27 11.38 -9.51
N TYR A 124 11.66 12.26 -8.58
CA TYR A 124 12.39 13.50 -8.87
C TYR A 124 13.79 13.54 -8.26
N ILE A 125 14.09 12.69 -7.27
CA ILE A 125 15.36 12.69 -6.56
C ILE A 125 16.11 11.40 -6.88
N GLN A 126 17.16 11.50 -7.70
CA GLN A 126 18.11 10.42 -7.91
C GLN A 126 19.21 10.54 -6.84
N GLY A 127 19.26 9.56 -5.94
CA GLY A 127 20.31 9.48 -4.93
C GLY A 127 19.79 9.59 -3.49
N GLU A 128 20.70 9.48 -2.56
CA GLU A 128 20.45 9.64 -1.14
C GLU A 128 20.40 11.13 -0.81
N ASP A 129 19.31 11.59 -0.18
CA ASP A 129 19.21 12.91 0.45
C ASP A 129 19.02 12.72 1.96
N PRO A 130 20.06 12.28 2.68
CA PRO A 130 19.95 11.96 4.11
C PRO A 130 19.59 13.20 4.94
N ASP A 131 20.02 14.39 4.51
CA ASP A 131 19.75 15.64 5.23
C ASP A 131 18.40 16.25 4.85
N GLY A 132 17.78 15.75 3.81
CA GLY A 132 16.46 16.19 3.34
C GLY A 132 16.46 17.62 2.79
N GLU A 133 17.58 18.13 2.29
CA GLU A 133 17.69 19.51 1.80
C GLU A 133 16.78 19.73 0.58
N GLN A 134 16.83 18.82 -0.38
CA GLN A 134 15.94 18.88 -1.55
C GLN A 134 14.47 18.73 -1.15
N PHE A 135 14.17 17.86 -0.20
CA PHE A 135 12.83 17.72 0.35
C PHE A 135 12.37 19.02 1.01
N ARG A 136 13.19 19.66 1.84
CA ARG A 136 12.87 20.96 2.45
C ARG A 136 12.66 22.05 1.42
N ALA A 137 13.50 22.11 0.37
CA ALA A 137 13.37 23.09 -0.71
C ALA A 137 12.03 22.91 -1.46
N LEU A 138 11.65 21.69 -1.79
CA LEU A 138 10.36 21.40 -2.43
C LEU A 138 9.17 21.72 -1.52
N MET A 139 9.29 21.43 -0.22
CA MET A 139 8.24 21.75 0.75
C MET A 139 8.07 23.26 0.94
N SER A 140 9.13 24.04 0.82
CA SER A 140 9.06 25.51 0.92
C SER A 140 8.32 26.16 -0.22
N THR A 141 8.22 25.49 -1.38
CA THR A 141 7.49 25.95 -2.57
C THR A 141 6.05 25.46 -2.63
N TRP A 142 5.65 24.52 -1.75
CA TRP A 142 4.27 24.04 -1.70
C TRP A 142 3.36 25.09 -1.05
N ASP A 143 2.35 25.55 -1.74
CA ASP A 143 1.51 26.70 -1.36
C ASP A 143 0.01 26.38 -1.23
N HIS A 144 -0.52 25.42 -1.98
CA HIS A 144 -1.93 25.08 -1.96
C HIS A 144 -2.20 23.61 -2.21
N LEU A 145 -3.34 23.14 -1.74
CA LEU A 145 -3.81 21.76 -1.92
C LEU A 145 -4.45 21.58 -3.30
N GLU A 146 -3.90 20.66 -4.07
CA GLU A 146 -4.54 20.10 -5.25
C GLU A 146 -4.93 18.65 -5.02
N VAL A 147 -6.15 18.28 -5.41
CA VAL A 147 -6.67 16.92 -5.31
C VAL A 147 -6.99 16.40 -6.70
N THR A 148 -6.39 15.29 -7.08
CA THR A 148 -6.60 14.67 -8.39
C THR A 148 -7.06 13.22 -8.25
N PRO A 149 -7.93 12.70 -9.15
CA PRO A 149 -8.26 11.29 -9.15
C PRO A 149 -7.02 10.41 -9.31
N ALA A 150 -6.94 9.32 -8.57
CA ALA A 150 -5.85 8.36 -8.65
C ALA A 150 -6.38 6.99 -9.08
N ARG A 151 -5.60 6.28 -9.92
CA ARG A 151 -5.90 4.88 -10.29
C ARG A 151 -5.23 3.89 -9.37
N HIS A 152 -4.09 4.29 -8.81
CA HIS A 152 -3.27 3.51 -7.90
C HIS A 152 -2.52 4.44 -6.94
N ILE A 153 -2.39 4.01 -5.69
CA ILE A 153 -1.65 4.69 -4.63
C ILE A 153 -0.58 3.73 -4.13
N THR A 154 0.65 4.20 -4.02
CA THR A 154 1.75 3.37 -3.53
C THR A 154 1.59 3.02 -2.04
N GLY A 155 1.93 1.78 -1.68
CA GLY A 155 1.96 1.33 -0.29
C GLY A 155 3.02 2.00 0.59
N ALA A 156 3.90 2.86 0.04
CA ALA A 156 4.88 3.60 0.84
C ALA A 156 4.23 4.61 1.80
N ALA A 157 3.09 5.19 1.42
CA ALA A 157 2.24 6.03 2.26
C ALA A 157 0.80 5.98 1.73
N LEU A 158 -0.06 5.26 2.42
CA LEU A 158 -1.45 5.04 2.03
C LEU A 158 -2.38 5.49 3.15
N PHE A 159 -3.04 6.64 2.96
CA PHE A 159 -4.06 7.14 3.87
C PHE A 159 -5.41 6.53 3.51
N VAL A 160 -6.07 5.90 4.47
CA VAL A 160 -7.32 5.14 4.25
C VAL A 160 -8.37 5.55 5.28
N ARG A 161 -9.58 5.81 4.83
CA ARG A 161 -10.74 5.93 5.72
C ARG A 161 -10.97 4.60 6.44
N ALA A 162 -11.05 4.59 7.76
CA ALA A 162 -11.17 3.36 8.56
C ALA A 162 -12.39 2.51 8.15
N GLU A 163 -13.48 3.16 7.70
CA GLU A 163 -14.68 2.47 7.22
C GLU A 163 -14.41 1.60 5.97
N VAL A 164 -13.40 1.91 5.17
CA VAL A 164 -12.97 1.03 4.05
C VAL A 164 -12.59 -0.34 4.60
N PHE A 165 -11.73 -0.39 5.62
CA PHE A 165 -11.32 -1.66 6.23
C PHE A 165 -12.48 -2.42 6.87
N ARG A 166 -13.39 -1.71 7.53
CA ARG A 166 -14.61 -2.32 8.10
C ARG A 166 -15.49 -2.90 6.98
N THR A 167 -15.56 -2.22 5.85
CA THR A 167 -16.42 -2.57 4.72
C THR A 167 -15.84 -3.70 3.86
N VAL A 168 -14.62 -3.54 3.32
CA VAL A 168 -14.05 -4.50 2.36
C VAL A 168 -13.05 -5.47 3.00
N GLY A 169 -12.72 -5.28 4.27
CA GLY A 169 -11.75 -6.08 5.01
C GLY A 169 -10.31 -5.61 4.81
N LEU A 170 -9.41 -6.23 5.55
CA LEU A 170 -8.00 -5.92 5.63
C LEU A 170 -7.23 -6.41 4.39
N PHE A 171 -5.90 -6.29 4.40
CA PHE A 171 -5.04 -6.90 3.38
C PHE A 171 -5.21 -8.43 3.34
N ASP A 172 -5.07 -9.00 2.16
CA ASP A 172 -4.98 -10.44 1.97
C ASP A 172 -3.57 -10.94 2.32
N GLU A 173 -3.41 -11.56 3.48
CA GLU A 173 -2.12 -12.05 3.97
C GLU A 173 -1.51 -13.17 3.10
N ALA A 174 -2.26 -13.73 2.15
CA ALA A 174 -1.72 -14.62 1.14
C ALA A 174 -0.86 -13.88 0.09
N SER A 175 -1.02 -12.55 -0.03
CA SER A 175 -0.15 -11.66 -0.79
C SER A 175 0.94 -11.13 0.15
N THR A 176 2.09 -11.78 0.15
CA THR A 176 3.17 -11.48 1.11
C THR A 176 4.01 -10.28 0.72
N PHE A 177 4.10 -9.96 -0.58
CA PHE A 177 4.90 -8.85 -1.11
C PHE A 177 4.48 -8.51 -2.54
N TYR A 178 4.14 -7.25 -2.79
CA TYR A 178 3.55 -6.69 -4.02
C TYR A 178 2.13 -7.17 -4.34
N GLY A 179 1.26 -6.21 -4.61
CA GLY A 179 -0.13 -6.39 -5.04
C GLY A 179 -1.16 -6.45 -3.92
N GLU A 180 -0.73 -6.33 -2.65
CA GLU A 180 -1.63 -6.27 -1.51
C GLU A 180 -2.43 -4.97 -1.47
N GLU A 181 -1.78 -3.84 -1.79
CA GLU A 181 -2.44 -2.54 -1.93
C GLU A 181 -3.39 -2.53 -3.13
N ASP A 182 -2.96 -3.07 -4.27
CA ASP A 182 -3.81 -3.19 -5.47
C ASP A 182 -5.10 -3.96 -5.17
N ASP A 183 -5.01 -5.07 -4.43
CA ASP A 183 -6.17 -5.86 -4.01
C ASP A 183 -7.13 -5.05 -3.12
N LEU A 184 -6.60 -4.36 -2.12
CA LEU A 184 -7.39 -3.53 -1.22
C LEU A 184 -8.08 -2.38 -1.97
N GLU A 185 -7.32 -1.67 -2.77
CA GLU A 185 -7.81 -0.57 -3.60
C GLU A 185 -8.89 -1.04 -4.58
N HIS A 186 -8.68 -2.20 -5.23
CA HIS A 186 -9.65 -2.77 -6.16
C HIS A 186 -10.97 -3.11 -5.44
N ARG A 187 -10.90 -3.75 -4.27
CA ARG A 187 -12.09 -4.02 -3.44
C ARG A 187 -12.78 -2.73 -3.00
N GLY A 188 -12.01 -1.71 -2.62
CA GLY A 188 -12.53 -0.39 -2.25
C GLY A 188 -13.29 0.29 -3.39
N ARG A 189 -12.67 0.37 -4.59
CA ARG A 189 -13.35 0.93 -5.79
C ARG A 189 -14.64 0.19 -6.13
N ARG A 190 -14.61 -1.14 -6.07
CA ARG A 190 -15.82 -1.96 -6.32
C ARG A 190 -16.90 -1.77 -5.26
N ALA A 191 -16.52 -1.37 -4.05
CA ALA A 191 -17.45 -1.02 -2.98
C ALA A 191 -18.00 0.41 -3.08
N GLY A 192 -17.53 1.23 -4.05
CA GLY A 192 -17.98 2.60 -4.29
C GLY A 192 -17.08 3.68 -3.69
N TYR A 193 -15.91 3.32 -3.18
CA TYR A 193 -14.94 4.31 -2.69
C TYR A 193 -14.08 4.86 -3.83
N GLU A 194 -13.77 6.15 -3.73
CA GLU A 194 -12.89 6.86 -4.63
C GLU A 194 -11.44 6.89 -4.10
N GLN A 195 -10.53 7.05 -5.03
CA GLN A 195 -9.10 7.21 -4.77
C GLN A 195 -8.65 8.55 -5.31
N VAL A 196 -7.96 9.31 -4.47
CA VAL A 196 -7.41 10.61 -4.86
C VAL A 196 -5.93 10.69 -4.51
N ARG A 197 -5.21 11.56 -5.20
CA ARG A 197 -3.85 11.94 -4.87
C ARG A 197 -3.82 13.42 -4.57
N ILE A 198 -3.11 13.80 -3.52
CA ILE A 198 -2.82 15.19 -3.18
C ILE A 198 -1.39 15.54 -3.57
N ASN A 199 -1.19 16.82 -3.89
CA ASN A 199 0.09 17.33 -4.40
C ASN A 199 1.13 17.59 -3.30
N ILE A 200 0.80 17.37 -2.01
CA ILE A 200 1.80 17.54 -0.95
C ILE A 200 2.91 16.50 -1.10
N PRO A 201 4.19 16.92 -1.15
CA PRO A 201 5.28 15.99 -1.38
C PRO A 201 5.55 15.11 -0.15
N LEU A 202 5.90 13.86 -0.43
CA LEU A 202 6.38 12.88 0.55
C LEU A 202 7.66 12.24 0.00
N TRP A 203 8.73 12.31 0.77
CA TRP A 203 9.99 11.69 0.38
C TRP A 203 10.01 10.21 0.76
N HIS A 204 10.52 9.36 -0.14
CA HIS A 204 10.66 7.92 0.08
C HIS A 204 12.02 7.45 -0.44
N TYR A 205 12.83 6.85 0.41
CA TYR A 205 14.18 6.38 0.09
C TYR A 205 14.21 5.34 -1.04
N ASN A 206 13.15 4.52 -1.14
CA ASN A 206 12.98 3.51 -2.20
C ASN A 206 14.21 2.60 -2.40
N GLY A 207 14.77 2.11 -1.35
CA GLY A 207 16.01 1.33 -1.44
C GLY A 207 16.16 0.20 -0.43
N GLY A 208 15.38 0.22 0.65
CA GLY A 208 15.58 -0.70 1.75
C GLY A 208 15.35 -2.17 1.38
N SER A 209 14.10 -2.57 1.18
CA SER A 209 13.73 -3.96 0.93
C SER A 209 13.78 -4.38 -0.55
N SER A 210 13.80 -3.42 -1.49
CA SER A 210 13.64 -3.68 -2.94
C SER A 210 14.94 -3.61 -3.74
N ARG A 211 16.09 -3.31 -3.12
CA ARG A 211 17.41 -3.29 -3.81
C ARG A 211 17.78 -4.63 -4.43
N GLU A 212 17.36 -5.72 -3.82
CA GLU A 212 17.51 -7.04 -4.43
C GLU A 212 16.39 -7.28 -5.45
N ARG A 213 16.62 -6.90 -6.70
CA ARG A 213 15.85 -7.34 -7.88
C ARG A 213 16.03 -8.85 -8.10
N SER A 214 15.73 -9.65 -7.07
CA SER A 214 15.93 -11.08 -7.13
C SER A 214 14.81 -11.73 -7.93
N LEU A 215 15.13 -12.84 -8.58
CA LEU A 215 14.16 -13.72 -9.26
C LEU A 215 13.00 -14.11 -8.32
N LYS A 216 13.30 -14.22 -7.01
CA LYS A 216 12.32 -14.47 -5.96
C LYS A 216 11.21 -13.41 -5.93
N PHE A 217 11.57 -12.13 -5.96
CA PHE A 217 10.56 -11.04 -5.93
C PHE A 217 9.74 -11.00 -7.21
N SER A 218 10.35 -11.24 -8.37
CA SER A 218 9.62 -11.34 -9.64
C SER A 218 8.62 -12.51 -9.63
N ALA A 219 9.02 -13.65 -9.07
CA ALA A 219 8.14 -14.81 -8.93
C ALA A 219 6.98 -14.55 -7.94
N LEU A 220 7.24 -13.87 -6.82
CA LEU A 220 6.20 -13.47 -5.87
C LEU A 220 5.23 -12.48 -6.49
N ALA A 221 5.72 -11.43 -7.16
CA ALA A 221 4.88 -10.44 -7.83
C ALA A 221 3.98 -11.10 -8.89
N MET A 222 4.53 -11.99 -9.74
CA MET A 222 3.76 -12.73 -10.74
C MET A 222 2.66 -13.58 -10.09
N ARG A 223 3.00 -14.31 -9.04
CA ARG A 223 2.08 -15.16 -8.29
C ARG A 223 0.92 -14.35 -7.70
N HIS A 224 1.21 -13.21 -7.07
CA HIS A 224 0.20 -12.37 -6.43
C HIS A 224 -0.66 -11.64 -7.45
N ASN A 225 -0.09 -11.18 -8.56
CA ASN A 225 -0.89 -10.57 -9.63
C ASN A 225 -1.91 -11.55 -10.22
N ILE A 226 -1.51 -12.81 -10.49
CA ILE A 226 -2.46 -13.83 -10.95
C ILE A 226 -3.53 -14.09 -9.87
N ARG A 227 -3.15 -14.15 -8.59
CA ARG A 227 -4.11 -14.31 -7.51
C ARG A 227 -5.11 -13.14 -7.45
N ASN A 228 -4.62 -11.90 -7.52
CA ASN A 228 -5.47 -10.72 -7.49
C ASN A 228 -6.44 -10.68 -8.67
N MET A 229 -5.97 -11.02 -9.85
CA MET A 229 -6.79 -11.18 -11.04
C MET A 229 -7.90 -12.22 -10.82
N LEU A 230 -7.56 -13.44 -10.36
CA LEU A 230 -8.54 -14.51 -10.09
C LEU A 230 -9.54 -14.14 -8.99
N LYS A 231 -9.12 -13.33 -8.01
CA LYS A 231 -9.95 -12.91 -6.88
C LYS A 231 -10.89 -11.77 -7.23
N ASN A 232 -10.45 -10.81 -8.05
CA ASN A 232 -11.11 -9.51 -8.16
C ASN A 232 -11.73 -9.23 -9.52
N GLU A 233 -11.28 -9.89 -10.61
CA GLU A 233 -11.71 -9.57 -11.96
C GLU A 233 -12.87 -10.44 -12.44
N THR A 234 -13.56 -9.97 -13.50
CA THR A 234 -14.58 -10.78 -14.20
C THR A 234 -13.91 -11.92 -14.97
N VAL A 235 -14.68 -12.95 -15.35
CA VAL A 235 -14.14 -14.09 -16.12
C VAL A 235 -13.54 -13.64 -17.44
N ASP A 236 -14.17 -12.68 -18.12
CA ASP A 236 -13.67 -12.14 -19.39
C ASP A 236 -12.38 -11.35 -19.22
N GLU A 237 -12.26 -10.59 -18.14
CA GLU A 237 -11.02 -9.86 -17.80
C GLU A 237 -9.89 -10.81 -17.41
N ILE A 238 -10.18 -11.83 -16.61
CA ILE A 238 -9.24 -12.89 -16.27
C ILE A 238 -8.66 -13.51 -17.55
N TRP A 239 -9.54 -13.88 -18.49
CA TRP A 239 -9.12 -14.48 -19.76
C TRP A 239 -8.26 -13.53 -20.59
N ARG A 240 -8.69 -12.28 -20.74
CA ARG A 240 -7.91 -11.26 -21.47
C ARG A 240 -6.54 -11.03 -20.85
N GLN A 241 -6.46 -10.91 -19.53
CA GLN A 241 -5.21 -10.69 -18.82
C GLN A 241 -4.28 -11.92 -18.89
N LEU A 242 -4.80 -13.13 -18.80
CA LEU A 242 -4.03 -14.37 -18.98
C LEU A 242 -3.44 -14.47 -20.38
N VAL A 243 -4.23 -14.21 -21.41
CA VAL A 243 -3.76 -14.21 -22.82
C VAL A 243 -2.68 -13.14 -23.00
N TRP A 244 -2.89 -11.94 -22.44
CA TRP A 244 -1.90 -10.88 -22.50
C TRP A 244 -0.60 -11.29 -21.77
N LEU A 245 -0.72 -11.87 -20.57
CA LEU A 245 0.42 -12.33 -19.78
C LEU A 245 1.25 -13.39 -20.50
N ILE A 246 0.60 -14.36 -21.14
CA ILE A 246 1.27 -15.38 -21.95
C ILE A 246 2.01 -14.73 -23.11
N ARG A 247 1.37 -13.79 -23.82
CA ARG A 247 1.99 -13.06 -24.94
C ARG A 247 3.12 -12.13 -24.49
N PHE A 248 3.05 -11.61 -23.28
CA PHE A 248 4.12 -10.78 -22.71
C PHE A 248 5.36 -11.60 -22.35
N VAL A 249 5.18 -12.81 -21.84
CA VAL A 249 6.26 -13.69 -21.39
C VAL A 249 6.80 -14.55 -22.53
N CYS A 250 5.93 -15.00 -23.45
CA CYS A 250 6.27 -15.87 -24.58
C CYS A 250 6.32 -15.10 -25.91
N PRO A 251 7.25 -15.41 -26.83
CA PRO A 251 7.28 -14.78 -28.14
C PRO A 251 6.03 -15.08 -28.98
N PRO A 252 5.61 -14.13 -29.87
CA PRO A 252 6.14 -12.80 -30.06
C PRO A 252 5.71 -11.87 -28.91
N HIS A 253 6.67 -11.11 -28.39
CA HIS A 253 6.43 -10.23 -27.27
C HIS A 253 5.47 -9.10 -27.65
N VAL A 254 4.49 -8.85 -26.79
CA VAL A 254 3.64 -7.65 -26.84
C VAL A 254 4.40 -6.49 -26.20
N ALA A 255 4.20 -5.28 -26.69
CA ALA A 255 4.75 -4.09 -26.09
C ALA A 255 4.29 -3.99 -24.62
N PHE A 256 5.15 -3.43 -23.77
CA PHE A 256 4.86 -3.18 -22.37
C PHE A 256 3.57 -2.34 -22.24
N ASP A 257 2.64 -2.82 -21.44
CA ASP A 257 1.41 -2.08 -21.11
C ASP A 257 1.59 -1.38 -19.75
N GLU A 258 1.55 -0.05 -19.75
CA GLU A 258 1.66 0.75 -18.53
C GLU A 258 0.58 0.46 -17.49
N ARG A 259 -0.52 -0.17 -17.92
CA ARG A 259 -1.60 -0.59 -17.03
C ARG A 259 -1.22 -1.71 -16.07
N ILE A 260 -0.07 -2.37 -16.30
CA ILE A 260 0.44 -3.47 -15.45
C ILE A 260 1.90 -3.19 -15.05
N PRO A 261 2.14 -2.19 -14.17
CA PRO A 261 3.49 -1.70 -13.84
C PRO A 261 4.40 -2.75 -13.19
N HIS A 262 3.81 -3.76 -12.53
CA HIS A 262 4.58 -4.76 -11.79
C HIS A 262 5.40 -5.70 -12.67
N PHE A 263 5.09 -5.82 -13.96
CA PHE A 263 5.83 -6.64 -14.92
C PHE A 263 7.06 -5.95 -15.54
N ARG A 264 7.31 -4.66 -15.26
CA ARG A 264 8.53 -3.95 -15.71
C ARG A 264 9.83 -4.66 -15.37
N ARG A 265 9.82 -5.56 -14.40
CA ARG A 265 11.01 -6.26 -13.91
C ARG A 265 11.34 -7.55 -14.67
N LEU A 266 10.41 -8.07 -15.46
CA LEU A 266 10.67 -9.22 -16.34
C LEU A 266 11.39 -8.72 -17.59
N ARG A 267 12.69 -8.99 -17.68
CA ARG A 267 13.46 -8.63 -18.88
C ARG A 267 13.09 -9.54 -20.04
N PRO A 268 12.73 -9.01 -21.21
CA PRO A 268 12.44 -9.82 -22.42
C PRO A 268 13.60 -10.75 -22.83
N SER A 269 14.83 -10.44 -22.41
CA SER A 269 16.05 -11.13 -22.82
C SER A 269 16.26 -12.53 -22.20
N ASN A 270 15.46 -12.93 -21.19
CA ASN A 270 15.63 -14.24 -20.56
C ASN A 270 14.32 -15.04 -20.55
N LEU A 271 13.98 -15.60 -21.70
CA LEU A 271 12.75 -16.37 -21.93
C LEU A 271 12.62 -17.57 -20.99
N VAL A 272 13.70 -18.28 -20.73
CA VAL A 272 13.69 -19.49 -19.89
C VAL A 272 13.28 -19.13 -18.47
N VAL A 273 13.88 -18.09 -17.89
CA VAL A 273 13.57 -17.62 -16.54
C VAL A 273 12.15 -17.07 -16.46
N ASN A 274 11.73 -16.26 -17.43
CA ASN A 274 10.39 -15.69 -17.43
C ASN A 274 9.31 -16.77 -17.54
N ASN A 275 9.52 -17.79 -18.40
CA ASN A 275 8.60 -18.92 -18.52
C ASN A 275 8.59 -19.78 -17.25
N ALA A 276 9.73 -20.00 -16.61
CA ALA A 276 9.80 -20.72 -15.33
C ALA A 276 9.05 -19.97 -14.22
N ILE A 277 9.17 -18.63 -14.13
CA ILE A 277 8.43 -17.79 -13.19
C ILE A 277 6.92 -17.87 -13.46
N LEU A 278 6.51 -17.79 -14.73
CA LEU A 278 5.10 -17.89 -15.09
C LEU A 278 4.53 -19.27 -14.75
N ALA A 279 5.24 -20.35 -15.12
CA ALA A 279 4.84 -21.72 -14.79
C ALA A 279 4.70 -21.92 -13.27
N TYR A 280 5.68 -21.48 -12.49
CA TYR A 280 5.62 -21.49 -11.03
C TYR A 280 4.38 -20.76 -10.51
N ALA A 281 4.11 -19.55 -11.00
CA ALA A 281 2.98 -18.73 -10.55
C ALA A 281 1.63 -19.37 -10.92
N LEU A 282 1.50 -19.96 -12.11
CA LEU A 282 0.29 -20.67 -12.55
C LEU A 282 0.04 -21.93 -11.70
N VAL A 283 1.07 -22.76 -11.49
CA VAL A 283 0.95 -23.97 -10.66
C VAL A 283 0.55 -23.61 -9.23
N TRP A 284 1.22 -22.59 -8.63
CA TRP A 284 0.89 -22.16 -7.29
C TRP A 284 -0.57 -21.69 -7.18
N ASN A 285 -1.04 -20.88 -8.14
CA ASN A 285 -2.41 -20.38 -8.14
C ASN A 285 -3.43 -21.51 -8.37
N ALA A 286 -3.11 -22.51 -9.19
CA ALA A 286 -3.96 -23.69 -9.37
C ALA A 286 -4.10 -24.48 -8.05
N LEU A 287 -3.01 -24.72 -7.32
CA LEU A 287 -3.03 -25.37 -6.02
C LEU A 287 -3.78 -24.58 -4.95
N CYS A 288 -3.69 -23.24 -5.01
CA CYS A 288 -4.36 -22.33 -4.08
C CYS A 288 -5.77 -21.91 -4.52
N LEU A 289 -6.27 -22.39 -5.66
CA LEU A 289 -7.52 -21.94 -6.25
C LEU A 289 -8.72 -22.00 -5.30
N PRO A 290 -8.95 -23.10 -4.52
CA PRO A 290 -10.08 -23.14 -3.59
C PRO A 290 -10.04 -22.01 -2.54
N ARG A 291 -8.85 -21.70 -2.02
CA ARG A 291 -8.64 -20.59 -1.06
C ARG A 291 -8.87 -19.22 -1.73
N THR A 292 -8.45 -19.07 -2.98
CA THR A 292 -8.65 -17.84 -3.76
C THR A 292 -10.13 -17.61 -4.05
N LEU A 293 -10.87 -18.64 -4.47
CA LEU A 293 -12.30 -18.56 -4.71
C LEU A 293 -13.10 -18.28 -3.43
N TRP A 294 -12.68 -18.84 -2.30
CA TRP A 294 -13.27 -18.50 -1.00
C TRP A 294 -13.02 -17.03 -0.62
N ALA A 295 -11.80 -16.53 -0.83
CA ALA A 295 -11.48 -15.12 -0.60
C ALA A 295 -12.29 -14.19 -1.53
N ARG A 296 -12.47 -14.57 -2.81
CA ARG A 296 -13.36 -13.90 -3.78
C ARG A 296 -14.79 -13.84 -3.26
N TYR A 297 -15.36 -14.97 -2.89
CA TYR A 297 -16.74 -15.05 -2.39
C TYR A 297 -16.96 -14.12 -1.18
N ARG A 298 -16.03 -14.11 -0.22
CA ARG A 298 -16.10 -13.21 0.94
C ARG A 298 -16.03 -11.74 0.55
N ALA A 299 -15.15 -11.40 -0.40
CA ALA A 299 -15.02 -10.03 -0.91
C ALA A 299 -16.30 -9.58 -1.62
N GLU A 300 -16.86 -10.42 -2.49
CA GLU A 300 -18.11 -10.13 -3.21
C GLU A 300 -19.28 -9.86 -2.26
N ARG A 301 -19.44 -10.67 -1.21
CA ARG A 301 -20.48 -10.44 -0.20
C ARG A 301 -20.35 -9.08 0.46
N ARG A 302 -19.14 -8.72 0.91
CA ARG A 302 -18.86 -7.42 1.55
C ARG A 302 -19.11 -6.25 0.61
N ILE A 303 -18.65 -6.37 -0.64
CA ILE A 303 -18.87 -5.34 -1.67
C ILE A 303 -20.36 -5.15 -1.97
N ALA A 304 -21.12 -6.23 -2.06
CA ALA A 304 -22.57 -6.17 -2.27
C ALA A 304 -23.31 -5.46 -1.11
N GLU A 305 -22.91 -5.73 0.12
CA GLU A 305 -23.43 -5.07 1.32
C GLU A 305 -23.08 -3.56 1.33
N ALA A 306 -21.86 -3.21 0.95
CA ALA A 306 -21.42 -1.83 0.84
C ALA A 306 -22.24 -1.04 -0.20
N ARG A 307 -22.43 -1.59 -1.38
CA ARG A 307 -23.21 -0.96 -2.47
C ARG A 307 -24.65 -0.68 -2.05
N LYS A 308 -25.27 -1.58 -1.29
CA LYS A 308 -26.62 -1.34 -0.75
C LYS A 308 -26.65 -0.14 0.20
N ARG A 309 -25.63 0.02 1.04
CA ARG A 309 -25.54 1.20 1.94
C ARG A 309 -25.46 2.50 1.14
N TRP A 310 -24.62 2.55 0.10
CA TRP A 310 -24.50 3.75 -0.75
C TRP A 310 -25.80 4.08 -1.48
N ALA A 311 -26.53 3.11 -1.99
CA ALA A 311 -27.82 3.32 -2.63
C ALA A 311 -28.85 3.96 -1.68
N HIS A 312 -28.84 3.61 -0.39
CA HIS A 312 -29.71 4.23 0.62
C HIS A 312 -29.29 5.67 0.97
N VAL A 313 -28.00 5.98 0.92
CA VAL A 313 -27.49 7.33 1.26
C VAL A 313 -27.70 8.30 0.08
N SER A 314 -27.64 7.84 -1.15
CA SER A 314 -27.81 8.65 -2.37
C SER A 314 -29.29 8.91 -2.76
N GLY A 315 -30.25 8.34 -2.04
CA GLY A 315 -31.66 8.57 -2.30
C GLY A 315 -32.18 7.97 -3.63
N ALA A 316 -31.46 7.02 -4.19
CA ALA A 316 -31.80 6.31 -5.43
C ALA A 316 -32.61 5.05 -5.15
#